data_c7ae73d35ba262bc53f6f77d13d77169
#
_entry.id   c7ae73d35ba262bc53f6f77d13d77169
#
_cell.length_a   1.000
_cell.length_b   1.000
_cell.length_c   1.000
_cell.angle_alpha   90.00
_cell.angle_beta   90.00
_cell.angle_gamma   90.00
#
_symmetry.space_group_name_H-M   'P 1'
#
loop_
_entity.id
_entity.type
_entity.pdbx_description
1 polymer ?
#
loop_
_entity_poly.entity_id
_entity_poly.type
_entity_poly.pdbx_seq_one_letter_code
_entity_poly.pdbx_strand_id
1 'polypeptide(L)'
;MKTTFIATGDSFITRHIGEYGYDGYEDVCDLIDRHEVRFANLEMTFHNQEGYPAAASGGTWAMTEPEMLDDMLDFGFNLFNTANNHTGDYGQGGIAATIRHLKERNMT
;
A
#
# COMPACT_ATOMS: atom_id res chain seq x y z
N MET A 1 -1.51 -29.78 5.89
CA MET A 1 -2.08 -28.52 5.35
C MET A 1 -0.95 -27.74 4.71
N LYS A 2 -1.16 -27.17 3.56
CA LYS A 2 -0.19 -26.30 2.88
C LYS A 2 -0.86 -24.97 2.60
N THR A 3 -0.24 -23.87 3.01
CA THR A 3 -0.66 -22.54 2.67
C THR A 3 0.25 -21.99 1.58
N THR A 4 -0.33 -21.44 0.53
CA THR A 4 0.43 -20.79 -0.54
C THR A 4 0.63 -19.33 -0.21
N PHE A 5 1.83 -18.83 -0.49
CA PHE A 5 2.23 -17.47 -0.15
C PHE A 5 2.92 -16.80 -1.33
N ILE A 6 2.54 -15.57 -1.62
CA ILE A 6 3.27 -14.69 -2.55
C ILE A 6 3.62 -13.39 -1.83
N ALA A 7 4.83 -12.91 -2.04
CA ALA A 7 5.30 -11.63 -1.53
C ALA A 7 5.83 -10.78 -2.67
N THR A 8 5.44 -9.53 -2.68
CA THR A 8 6.05 -8.50 -3.53
C THR A 8 6.89 -7.55 -2.68
N GLY A 9 7.67 -6.71 -3.36
CA GLY A 9 8.45 -5.66 -2.70
C GLY A 9 7.64 -4.41 -2.40
N ASP A 10 8.31 -3.27 -2.50
CA ASP A 10 7.78 -1.96 -2.17
C ASP A 10 6.69 -1.53 -3.15
N SER A 11 5.55 -1.15 -2.60
CA SER A 11 4.46 -0.55 -3.34
C SER A 11 4.48 0.95 -3.15
N PHE A 12 4.92 1.66 -4.19
CA PHE A 12 4.98 3.12 -4.23
C PHE A 12 3.97 3.62 -5.25
N ILE A 13 2.71 3.73 -4.83
CA ILE A 13 1.57 3.95 -5.71
C ILE A 13 1.06 5.39 -5.58
N THR A 14 1.12 6.15 -6.67
CA THR A 14 0.75 7.57 -6.71
C THR A 14 -0.34 7.89 -7.72
N ARG A 15 -0.88 6.90 -8.39
CA ARG A 15 -1.95 7.02 -9.39
C ARG A 15 -2.67 5.69 -9.57
N HIS A 16 -3.91 5.75 -10.00
CA HIS A 16 -4.67 4.54 -10.33
C HIS A 16 -4.01 3.79 -11.48
N ILE A 17 -3.80 2.49 -11.29
CA ILE A 17 -3.07 1.65 -12.24
C ILE A 17 -4.03 0.95 -13.20
N GLY A 18 -5.11 0.36 -12.69
CA GLY A 18 -6.06 -0.41 -13.49
C GLY A 18 -6.75 0.39 -14.59
N GLU A 19 -6.94 1.69 -14.39
CA GLU A 19 -7.56 2.59 -15.37
C GLU A 19 -6.77 2.74 -16.68
N TYR A 20 -5.47 2.52 -16.63
CA TYR A 20 -4.58 2.74 -17.78
C TYR A 20 -4.40 1.52 -18.70
N GLY A 21 -4.95 0.37 -18.30
CA GLY A 21 -4.94 -0.84 -19.15
C GLY A 21 -3.53 -1.30 -19.52
N TYR A 22 -2.62 -1.38 -18.56
CA TYR A 22 -1.26 -1.86 -18.81
C TYR A 22 -1.26 -3.31 -19.31
N ASP A 23 -0.45 -3.55 -20.34
CA ASP A 23 -0.18 -4.91 -20.78
C ASP A 23 0.38 -5.75 -19.63
N GLY A 24 -0.23 -6.93 -19.40
CA GLY A 24 0.16 -7.83 -18.31
C GLY A 24 -0.42 -7.50 -16.94
N TYR A 25 -1.23 -6.45 -16.79
CA TYR A 25 -1.88 -6.13 -15.50
C TYR A 25 -2.74 -7.31 -14.99
N GLU A 26 -3.58 -7.85 -15.86
CA GLU A 26 -4.44 -9.00 -15.51
C GLU A 26 -3.62 -10.24 -15.17
N ASP A 27 -2.53 -10.50 -15.90
CA ASP A 27 -1.64 -11.62 -15.61
C ASP A 27 -0.98 -11.51 -14.24
N VAL A 28 -0.63 -10.30 -13.80
CA VAL A 28 -0.09 -10.04 -12.46
C VAL A 28 -1.16 -10.25 -11.40
N CYS A 29 -2.36 -9.72 -11.60
CA CYS A 29 -3.49 -9.95 -10.69
C CYS A 29 -3.81 -11.44 -10.56
N ASP A 30 -3.86 -12.17 -11.66
CA ASP A 30 -4.09 -13.62 -11.68
C ASP A 30 -2.99 -14.39 -10.95
N LEU A 31 -1.74 -13.98 -11.11
CA LEU A 31 -0.61 -14.57 -10.40
C LEU A 31 -0.75 -14.38 -8.89
N ILE A 32 -1.09 -13.17 -8.46
CA ILE A 32 -1.30 -12.83 -7.03
C ILE A 32 -2.46 -13.65 -6.48
N ASP A 33 -3.58 -13.69 -7.17
CA ASP A 33 -4.83 -14.30 -6.69
C ASP A 33 -4.77 -15.84 -6.55
N ARG A 34 -3.79 -16.50 -7.19
CA ARG A 34 -3.55 -17.95 -7.04
C ARG A 34 -3.03 -18.34 -5.66
N HIS A 35 -2.68 -17.39 -4.80
CA HIS A 35 -2.10 -17.64 -3.49
C HIS A 35 -3.05 -17.24 -2.36
N GLU A 36 -3.01 -17.97 -1.26
CA GLU A 36 -3.86 -17.72 -0.09
C GLU A 36 -3.41 -16.50 0.69
N VAL A 37 -2.10 -16.32 0.85
CA VAL A 37 -1.49 -15.14 1.48
C VAL A 37 -0.75 -14.33 0.43
N ARG A 38 -1.13 -13.06 0.31
CA ARG A 38 -0.70 -12.16 -0.76
C ARG A 38 -0.21 -10.85 -0.14
N PHE A 39 1.10 -10.79 0.03
CA PHE A 39 1.77 -9.75 0.79
C PHE A 39 2.32 -8.64 -0.09
N ALA A 40 2.17 -7.39 0.37
CA ALA A 40 2.84 -6.21 -0.18
C ALA A 40 3.36 -5.29 0.92
N ASN A 41 4.48 -4.61 0.66
CA ASN A 41 4.97 -3.54 1.52
C ASN A 41 4.38 -2.20 1.05
N LEU A 42 3.60 -1.55 1.89
CA LEU A 42 3.07 -0.21 1.64
C LEU A 42 4.15 0.83 1.99
N GLU A 43 4.94 1.22 1.02
CA GLU A 43 6.13 2.07 1.18
C GLU A 43 5.79 3.56 1.27
N MET A 44 4.56 3.89 1.60
CA MET A 44 4.04 5.27 1.67
C MET A 44 3.10 5.44 2.85
N THR A 45 2.82 6.68 3.19
CA THR A 45 1.68 7.05 4.05
C THR A 45 0.45 7.36 3.19
N PHE A 46 -0.72 6.94 3.64
CA PHE A 46 -1.99 7.07 2.92
C PHE A 46 -2.94 7.97 3.69
N HIS A 47 -3.01 9.24 3.29
CA HIS A 47 -3.87 10.23 3.95
C HIS A 47 -4.00 11.52 3.13
N ASN A 48 -5.01 12.33 3.44
CA ASN A 48 -5.28 13.61 2.80
C ASN A 48 -4.62 14.76 3.61
N GLN A 49 -3.29 14.78 3.67
CA GLN A 49 -2.52 15.78 4.43
C GLN A 49 -2.94 15.87 5.91
N GLU A 50 -3.21 14.73 6.52
CA GLU A 50 -3.69 14.61 7.91
C GLU A 50 -2.55 14.58 8.94
N GLY A 51 -1.34 14.85 8.51
CA GLY A 51 -0.13 14.98 9.33
C GLY A 51 0.81 16.00 8.71
N TYR A 52 1.79 16.44 9.51
CA TYR A 52 2.83 17.35 9.03
C TYR A 52 4.07 16.56 8.62
N PRO A 53 4.77 17.00 7.55
CA PRO A 53 6.04 16.39 7.18
C PRO A 53 7.02 16.38 8.36
N ALA A 54 7.72 15.28 8.57
CA ALA A 54 8.80 15.21 9.53
C ALA A 54 9.92 16.19 9.14
N ALA A 55 10.72 16.61 10.11
CA ALA A 55 11.80 17.59 9.88
C ALA A 55 12.87 17.07 8.91
N ALA A 56 13.00 15.75 8.80
CA ALA A 56 13.92 15.09 7.85
C ALA A 56 13.31 13.79 7.36
N SER A 57 13.63 13.41 6.14
CA SER A 57 13.31 12.10 5.58
C SER A 57 14.57 11.45 5.00
N GLY A 58 14.53 10.17 4.73
CA GLY A 58 15.61 9.42 4.08
C GLY A 58 15.70 9.64 2.56
N GLY A 59 15.09 10.71 2.05
CA GLY A 59 15.06 11.00 0.61
C GLY A 59 13.85 11.86 0.27
N THR A 60 12.70 11.26 0.07
CA THR A 60 11.44 11.98 -0.17
C THR A 60 10.44 11.73 0.95
N TRP A 61 9.50 12.63 1.12
CA TRP A 61 8.33 12.41 1.97
C TRP A 61 7.26 11.68 1.14
N ALA A 62 6.98 10.44 1.49
CA ALA A 62 6.09 9.58 0.73
C ALA A 62 4.66 9.65 1.25
N MET A 63 3.79 10.29 0.49
CA MET A 63 2.35 10.38 0.76
C MET A 63 1.55 10.21 -0.53
N THR A 64 0.41 9.57 -0.41
CA THR A 64 -0.59 9.50 -1.47
C THR A 64 -2.00 9.54 -0.86
N GLU A 65 -2.99 9.79 -1.71
CA GLU A 65 -4.39 9.79 -1.30
C GLU A 65 -4.82 8.36 -0.88
N PRO A 66 -5.74 8.25 0.11
CA PRO A 66 -6.19 6.94 0.62
C PRO A 66 -6.83 6.04 -0.44
N GLU A 67 -7.38 6.63 -1.49
CA GLU A 67 -8.00 5.92 -2.61
C GLU A 67 -7.02 5.00 -3.34
N MET A 68 -5.71 5.27 -3.26
CA MET A 68 -4.68 4.39 -3.83
C MET A 68 -4.62 3.01 -3.14
N LEU A 69 -5.14 2.90 -1.92
CA LEU A 69 -5.30 1.60 -1.24
C LEU A 69 -6.29 0.69 -1.96
N ASP A 70 -7.27 1.26 -2.65
CA ASP A 70 -8.25 0.50 -3.42
C ASP A 70 -7.58 -0.24 -4.58
N ASP A 71 -6.58 0.37 -5.21
CA ASP A 71 -5.77 -0.26 -6.26
C ASP A 71 -4.97 -1.46 -5.71
N MET A 72 -4.47 -1.37 -4.47
CA MET A 72 -3.78 -2.50 -3.83
C MET A 72 -4.73 -3.68 -3.61
N LEU A 73 -6.00 -3.41 -3.27
CA LEU A 73 -7.04 -4.42 -3.17
C LEU A 73 -7.41 -4.99 -4.54
N ASP A 74 -7.45 -4.17 -5.57
CA ASP A 74 -7.76 -4.59 -6.95
C ASP A 74 -6.67 -5.53 -7.51
N PHE A 75 -5.40 -5.35 -7.13
CA PHE A 75 -4.34 -6.32 -7.40
C PHE A 75 -4.57 -7.69 -6.72
N GLY A 76 -5.38 -7.72 -5.68
CA GLY A 76 -5.67 -8.94 -4.92
C GLY A 76 -4.86 -9.11 -3.64
N PHE A 77 -4.05 -8.14 -3.22
CA PHE A 77 -3.30 -8.23 -1.96
C PHE A 77 -4.21 -8.30 -0.73
N ASN A 78 -3.82 -9.07 0.28
CA ASN A 78 -4.60 -9.26 1.51
C ASN A 78 -3.77 -9.22 2.81
N LEU A 79 -2.47 -8.99 2.71
CA LEU A 79 -1.59 -8.79 3.86
C LEU A 79 -0.61 -7.66 3.54
N PHE A 80 -0.49 -6.69 4.46
CA PHE A 80 0.27 -5.47 4.22
C PHE A 80 1.25 -5.18 5.36
N ASN A 81 2.46 -4.79 4.99
CA ASN A 81 3.40 -4.20 5.93
C ASN A 81 3.34 -2.66 5.82
N THR A 82 3.31 -2.00 6.98
CA THR A 82 3.38 -0.53 7.08
C THR A 82 4.61 -0.08 7.88
N ALA A 83 5.43 -1.00 8.36
CA ALA A 83 6.63 -0.70 9.15
C ALA A 83 7.87 -0.63 8.27
N ASN A 84 8.12 0.52 7.67
CA ASN A 84 9.24 0.79 6.76
C ASN A 84 9.83 2.19 6.99
N ASN A 85 10.82 2.58 6.20
CA ASN A 85 11.50 3.88 6.35
C ASN A 85 10.61 5.09 6.06
N HIS A 86 9.48 4.92 5.37
CA HIS A 86 8.52 6.00 5.07
C HIS A 86 7.37 6.12 6.07
N THR A 87 7.23 5.19 7.00
CA THR A 87 6.13 5.16 7.99
C THR A 87 5.99 6.48 8.75
N GLY A 88 7.11 7.08 9.12
CA GLY A 88 7.15 8.31 9.93
C GLY A 88 7.23 9.61 9.14
N ASP A 89 7.16 9.59 7.81
CA ASP A 89 7.36 10.77 6.96
C ASP A 89 6.43 11.95 7.28
N TYR A 90 5.23 11.64 7.75
CA TYR A 90 4.23 12.65 8.16
C TYR A 90 3.89 12.56 9.65
N GLY A 91 4.86 12.08 10.45
CA GLY A 91 4.76 12.02 11.91
C GLY A 91 3.60 11.15 12.40
N GLN A 92 3.25 11.35 13.65
CA GLN A 92 2.18 10.59 14.33
C GLN A 92 0.81 10.74 13.63
N GLY A 93 0.52 11.94 13.11
CA GLY A 93 -0.73 12.21 12.39
C GLY A 93 -0.84 11.37 11.10
N GLY A 94 0.22 11.31 10.32
CA GLY A 94 0.26 10.49 9.10
C GLY A 94 0.14 9.00 9.39
N ILE A 95 0.80 8.51 10.45
CA ILE A 95 0.69 7.12 10.91
C ILE A 95 -0.76 6.80 11.31
N ALA A 96 -1.35 7.61 12.18
CA ALA A 96 -2.70 7.39 12.66
C ALA A 96 -3.73 7.43 11.52
N ALA A 97 -3.58 8.36 10.60
CA ALA A 97 -4.45 8.47 9.42
C ALA A 97 -4.32 7.24 8.50
N THR A 98 -3.10 6.82 8.21
CA THR A 98 -2.85 5.61 7.39
C THR A 98 -3.52 4.39 8.02
N ILE A 99 -3.34 4.16 9.32
CA ILE A 99 -3.97 3.04 10.04
C ILE A 99 -5.50 3.13 9.97
N ARG A 100 -6.08 4.31 10.10
CA ARG A 100 -7.52 4.50 10.00
C ARG A 100 -8.03 4.14 8.61
N HIS A 101 -7.40 4.65 7.55
CA HIS A 101 -7.79 4.37 6.17
C HIS A 101 -7.65 2.89 5.78
N LEU A 102 -6.65 2.20 6.33
CA LEU A 102 -6.52 0.74 6.19
C LEU A 102 -7.69 0.02 6.87
N LYS A 103 -8.02 0.39 8.11
CA LYS A 103 -9.14 -0.22 8.85
C LYS A 103 -10.49 0.01 8.18
N GLU A 104 -10.75 1.20 7.65
CA GLU A 104 -11.97 1.54 6.91
C GLU A 104 -12.17 0.62 5.68
N ARG A 105 -11.08 0.09 5.12
CA ARG A 105 -11.07 -0.84 3.98
C ARG A 105 -10.93 -2.31 4.38
N ASN A 106 -10.96 -2.63 5.68
CA ASN A 106 -10.73 -3.98 6.21
C ASN A 106 -9.38 -4.60 5.74
N MET A 107 -8.36 -3.77 5.53
CA MET A 107 -7.01 -4.20 5.19
C MET A 107 -6.24 -4.62 6.45
N THR A 108 -5.50 -5.74 6.34
CA THR A 108 -4.72 -6.33 7.44
C THR A 108 -3.24 -6.28 7.17
#